data_054d745836c9f27c893ccb391c19c5de
#
_entry.id   054d745836c9f27c893ccb391c19c5de
#
_cell.length_a   1.000
_cell.length_b   1.000
_cell.length_c   1.000
_cell.angle_alpha   90.00
_cell.angle_beta   90.00
_cell.angle_gamma   90.00
#
_symmetry.space_group_name_H-M   'P 1'
#
loop_
_entity.id
_entity.type
_entity.pdbx_description
1 polymer ?
#
loop_
_entity_poly.entity_id
_entity_poly.type
_entity_poly.pdbx_seq_one_letter_code
_entity_poly.pdbx_strand_id
1 'polypeptide(L)'
;RGLGDVYKRQVYENHAMPVFYRDVMYREDEVGKDAAYLKLYDGHDWKWFHVRLSHTDMEYLRKNWIGKKASAPTLEKRHRKYFLRFSYTEDVILTKAAVKKQIICSVDLGINTDAVCTIMRSDGTVLGRKFIDFPSEKDRMYRVLGRIRRFQREHESVQTKSRWAYAKRLNIELGRKIAGAVTKYAKEKHADVIVFEYLETKGKISGRKKQKLHLWKKRDIQKRCEHQAHRNGMRISRICAWNTSRLAYDGTGAVARDQKNHSLCVFQTGKRYNCDLSASYNIGARYFIRELLKPLPVTER
;
A
#
# COMPACT_ATOMS: atom_id res chain seq x y z
N ARG A 1 27.96 27.86 31.25
CA ARG A 1 27.54 26.63 31.97
C ARG A 1 26.48 25.95 31.08
N GLY A 2 26.89 24.86 30.44
CA GLY A 2 26.06 24.15 29.49
C GLY A 2 24.92 23.39 30.17
N LEU A 3 23.74 23.44 29.57
CA LEU A 3 22.55 22.67 29.94
C LEU A 3 22.70 21.14 29.69
N GLY A 4 23.97 20.66 29.54
CA GLY A 4 24.28 19.27 29.23
C GLY A 4 24.02 18.25 30.33
N ASP A 5 23.94 18.69 31.58
CA ASP A 5 23.85 17.77 32.73
C ASP A 5 22.44 17.58 33.29
N VAL A 6 21.44 18.26 32.75
CA VAL A 6 20.07 18.23 33.32
C VAL A 6 19.21 17.12 32.75
N TYR A 7 19.52 16.61 31.57
CA TYR A 7 18.73 15.54 30.96
C TYR A 7 19.56 14.27 30.80
N LYS A 8 19.44 13.33 31.74
CA LYS A 8 19.81 11.93 31.46
C LYS A 8 19.07 11.50 30.21
N ARG A 9 19.81 11.16 29.14
CA ARG A 9 19.23 10.58 27.95
C ARG A 9 18.46 9.33 28.35
N GLN A 10 17.14 9.40 28.32
CA GLN A 10 16.31 8.22 28.49
C GLN A 10 16.44 7.39 27.20
N VAL A 11 17.13 6.26 27.31
CA VAL A 11 17.17 5.26 26.24
C VAL A 11 15.86 4.49 26.30
N TYR A 12 14.93 4.84 25.45
CA TYR A 12 13.72 4.05 25.29
C TYR A 12 14.07 2.79 24.50
N GLU A 13 13.83 1.61 25.09
CA GLU A 13 14.15 0.29 24.49
C GLU A 13 13.67 0.10 23.03
N ASN A 14 12.70 0.87 22.59
CA ASN A 14 12.08 0.74 21.27
C ASN A 14 12.52 1.81 20.24
N HIS A 15 13.41 2.74 20.57
CA HIS A 15 13.69 3.90 19.73
C HIS A 15 15.14 4.02 19.25
N ALA A 16 16.06 3.29 19.84
CA ALA A 16 17.45 3.32 19.41
C ALA A 16 17.66 2.34 18.24
N MET A 17 17.59 2.86 17.03
CA MET A 17 18.12 2.18 15.86
C MET A 17 19.47 2.81 15.50
N PRO A 18 20.60 2.33 16.06
CA PRO A 18 21.90 2.88 15.75
C PRO A 18 22.19 2.75 14.26
N VAL A 19 22.72 3.82 13.67
CA VAL A 19 23.19 3.87 12.30
C VAL A 19 24.66 3.48 12.28
N PHE A 20 25.00 2.50 11.45
CA PHE A 20 26.38 2.05 11.27
C PHE A 20 26.96 2.71 10.02
N TYR A 21 27.71 3.78 10.20
CA TYR A 21 28.35 4.48 9.09
C TYR A 21 29.30 3.55 8.34
N ARG A 22 29.19 3.55 7.01
CA ARG A 22 30.04 2.74 6.14
C ARG A 22 31.51 3.11 6.38
N ASP A 23 32.36 2.11 6.33
CA ASP A 23 33.82 2.17 6.54
C ASP A 23 34.26 2.58 7.94
N VAL A 24 33.40 3.17 8.74
CA VAL A 24 33.66 3.58 10.13
C VAL A 24 33.12 2.56 11.14
N MET A 25 31.92 2.07 10.92
CA MET A 25 31.21 1.14 11.83
C MET A 25 30.63 -0.09 11.13
N TYR A 26 30.56 -0.08 9.81
CA TYR A 26 30.08 -1.17 8.96
C TYR A 26 31.02 -1.34 7.78
N ARG A 27 31.45 -2.58 7.55
CA ARG A 27 32.20 -3.00 6.35
C ARG A 27 31.63 -4.29 5.81
N GLU A 28 31.50 -4.39 4.50
CA GLU A 28 31.15 -5.65 3.86
C GLU A 28 32.38 -6.59 3.89
N ASP A 29 32.16 -7.87 4.07
CA ASP A 29 33.24 -8.84 3.97
C ASP A 29 33.50 -9.10 2.46
N GLU A 30 34.68 -8.73 2.00
CA GLU A 30 35.07 -8.88 0.59
C GLU A 30 35.23 -10.34 0.18
N VAL A 31 35.53 -11.24 1.12
CA VAL A 31 35.74 -12.67 0.89
C VAL A 31 34.46 -13.45 1.16
N GLY A 32 33.76 -13.12 2.22
CA GLY A 32 32.52 -13.79 2.63
C GLY A 32 31.28 -13.16 2.05
N LYS A 33 30.70 -13.71 0.99
CA LYS A 33 29.52 -13.17 0.28
C LYS A 33 28.32 -12.84 1.16
N ASP A 34 28.19 -13.44 2.35
CA ASP A 34 27.05 -13.30 3.25
C ASP A 34 27.51 -12.94 4.66
N ALA A 35 28.50 -12.06 4.77
CA ALA A 35 29.06 -11.61 6.02
C ALA A 35 29.39 -10.12 5.98
N ALA A 36 29.52 -9.53 7.16
CA ALA A 36 29.92 -8.15 7.34
C ALA A 36 30.64 -7.95 8.67
N TYR A 37 31.36 -6.87 8.79
CA TYR A 37 31.99 -6.44 10.03
C TYR A 37 31.19 -5.27 10.63
N LEU A 38 30.82 -5.38 11.91
CA LEU A 38 30.17 -4.33 12.67
C LEU A 38 31.10 -3.88 13.79
N LYS A 39 31.31 -2.57 13.93
CA LYS A 39 32.04 -2.00 15.06
C LYS A 39 31.08 -1.78 16.22
N LEU A 40 31.22 -2.55 17.27
CA LEU A 40 30.37 -2.53 18.46
C LEU A 40 31.18 -2.25 19.71
N TYR A 41 30.56 -1.62 20.69
CA TYR A 41 31.14 -1.41 22.02
C TYR A 41 30.89 -2.65 22.88
N ASP A 42 31.98 -3.26 23.40
CA ASP A 42 31.91 -4.50 24.17
C ASP A 42 31.76 -4.31 25.68
N GLY A 43 31.64 -3.05 26.11
CA GLY A 43 31.62 -2.64 27.52
C GLY A 43 32.94 -1.97 27.98
N HIS A 44 34.01 -2.17 27.23
CA HIS A 44 35.34 -1.62 27.50
C HIS A 44 35.89 -0.82 26.31
N ASP A 45 35.74 -1.35 25.10
CA ASP A 45 36.28 -0.71 23.90
C ASP A 45 35.42 -0.99 22.67
N TRP A 46 35.68 -0.26 21.58
CA TRP A 46 35.05 -0.44 20.26
C TRP A 46 35.80 -1.46 19.42
N LYS A 47 35.19 -2.62 19.20
CA LYS A 47 35.77 -3.73 18.44
C LYS A 47 34.98 -4.10 17.19
N TRP A 48 35.65 -4.62 16.20
CA TRP A 48 35.05 -5.16 15.01
C TRP A 48 34.59 -6.60 15.24
N PHE A 49 33.31 -6.85 15.02
CA PHE A 49 32.71 -8.18 15.10
C PHE A 49 32.32 -8.65 13.71
N HIS A 50 32.78 -9.84 13.35
CA HIS A 50 32.35 -10.51 12.13
C HIS A 50 30.97 -11.12 12.34
N VAL A 51 29.99 -10.74 11.51
CA VAL A 51 28.61 -11.19 11.61
C VAL A 51 28.18 -11.86 10.31
N ARG A 52 27.49 -12.99 10.46
CA ARG A 52 26.85 -13.67 9.33
C ARG A 52 25.51 -13.02 9.04
N LEU A 53 25.24 -12.79 7.75
CA LEU A 53 23.97 -12.30 7.24
C LEU A 53 23.18 -13.47 6.63
N SER A 54 21.86 -13.31 6.53
CA SER A 54 21.01 -14.34 5.90
C SER A 54 21.33 -14.44 4.41
N HIS A 55 21.71 -15.63 3.95
CA HIS A 55 21.99 -15.90 2.53
C HIS A 55 20.84 -15.47 1.62
N THR A 56 19.60 -15.86 1.96
CA THR A 56 18.39 -15.53 1.19
C THR A 56 18.18 -14.02 1.08
N ASP A 57 18.43 -13.27 2.17
CA ASP A 57 18.27 -11.81 2.18
C ASP A 57 19.39 -11.16 1.34
N MET A 58 20.62 -11.63 1.44
CA MET A 58 21.75 -11.12 0.65
C MET A 58 21.59 -11.44 -0.84
N GLU A 59 21.11 -12.62 -1.19
CA GLU A 59 20.76 -12.96 -2.56
C GLU A 59 19.68 -12.04 -3.12
N TYR A 60 18.62 -11.78 -2.34
CA TYR A 60 17.57 -10.83 -2.70
C TYR A 60 18.14 -9.42 -2.95
N LEU A 61 19.03 -8.94 -2.08
CA LEU A 61 19.65 -7.63 -2.23
C LEU A 61 20.49 -7.55 -3.49
N ARG A 62 21.34 -8.56 -3.75
CA ARG A 62 22.17 -8.64 -4.99
C ARG A 62 21.28 -8.66 -6.24
N LYS A 63 20.22 -9.46 -6.24
CA LYS A 63 19.34 -9.58 -7.41
C LYS A 63 18.56 -8.30 -7.73
N ASN A 64 18.11 -7.57 -6.70
CA ASN A 64 17.16 -6.49 -6.89
C ASN A 64 17.76 -5.09 -6.69
N TRP A 65 18.90 -4.98 -6.02
CA TRP A 65 19.42 -3.70 -5.54
C TRP A 65 20.89 -3.46 -5.90
N ILE A 66 21.53 -4.34 -6.68
CA ILE A 66 22.88 -4.12 -7.16
C ILE A 66 22.96 -2.82 -7.97
N GLY A 67 24.02 -2.06 -7.78
CA GLY A 67 24.24 -0.78 -8.46
C GLY A 67 23.35 0.38 -7.97
N LYS A 68 22.46 0.15 -7.00
CA LYS A 68 21.66 1.22 -6.38
C LYS A 68 22.40 1.84 -5.18
N LYS A 69 22.24 3.14 -4.99
CA LYS A 69 22.87 3.85 -3.87
C LYS A 69 22.27 3.37 -2.54
N ALA A 70 23.08 2.68 -1.75
CA ALA A 70 22.72 2.23 -0.42
C ALA A 70 23.12 3.26 0.64
N SER A 71 22.25 3.55 1.59
CA SER A 71 22.59 4.32 2.79
C SER A 71 23.32 3.44 3.81
N ALA A 72 23.88 4.07 4.84
CA ALA A 72 24.42 3.36 6.01
C ALA A 72 23.34 2.47 6.64
N PRO A 73 23.64 1.20 6.99
CA PRO A 73 22.66 0.31 7.59
C PRO A 73 22.29 0.75 9.01
N THR A 74 21.07 0.44 9.42
CA THR A 74 20.58 0.61 10.78
C THR A 74 20.35 -0.73 11.44
N LEU A 75 20.70 -0.87 12.72
CA LEU A 75 20.44 -2.07 13.50
C LEU A 75 19.08 -1.97 14.17
N GLU A 76 18.22 -2.94 13.91
CA GLU A 76 16.89 -3.02 14.50
C GLU A 76 16.74 -4.34 15.29
N LYS A 77 16.31 -4.24 16.54
CA LYS A 77 15.92 -5.40 17.33
C LYS A 77 14.42 -5.66 17.19
N ARG A 78 14.04 -6.83 16.68
CA ARG A 78 12.64 -7.29 16.61
C ARG A 78 12.51 -8.58 17.38
N HIS A 79 11.74 -8.55 18.47
CA HIS A 79 11.64 -9.65 19.41
C HIS A 79 13.02 -10.05 19.94
N ARG A 80 13.48 -11.28 19.64
CA ARG A 80 14.79 -11.79 20.06
C ARG A 80 15.84 -11.81 18.96
N LYS A 81 15.55 -11.20 17.80
CA LYS A 81 16.45 -11.21 16.63
C LYS A 81 16.88 -9.79 16.30
N TYR A 82 18.10 -9.67 15.79
CA TYR A 82 18.67 -8.44 15.26
C TYR A 82 18.62 -8.46 13.75
N PHE A 83 18.34 -7.31 13.15
CA PHE A 83 18.26 -7.11 11.71
C PHE A 83 19.06 -5.89 11.32
N LEU A 84 19.90 -6.02 10.30
CA LEU A 84 20.47 -4.88 9.61
C LEU A 84 19.48 -4.45 8.52
N ARG A 85 19.05 -3.19 8.60
CA ARG A 85 18.15 -2.59 7.62
C ARG A 85 18.96 -1.72 6.68
N PHE A 86 18.93 -2.05 5.41
CA PHE A 86 19.51 -1.25 4.33
C PHE A 86 18.41 -0.44 3.64
N SER A 87 18.65 0.86 3.47
CA SER A 87 17.80 1.74 2.67
C SER A 87 18.50 2.03 1.36
N TYR A 88 17.76 1.91 0.26
CA TYR A 88 18.28 2.17 -1.08
C TYR A 88 17.53 3.35 -1.70
N THR A 89 18.26 4.18 -2.43
CA THR A 89 17.71 5.30 -3.20
C THR A 89 17.83 4.97 -4.68
N GLU A 90 16.76 5.25 -5.40
CA GLU A 90 16.67 5.07 -6.84
C GLU A 90 15.95 6.27 -7.44
N ASP A 91 16.57 6.91 -8.42
CA ASP A 91 15.95 7.99 -9.20
C ASP A 91 15.13 7.36 -10.34
N VAL A 92 13.86 7.64 -10.36
CA VAL A 92 12.93 7.11 -11.37
C VAL A 92 12.26 8.27 -12.12
N ILE A 93 12.32 8.22 -13.45
CA ILE A 93 11.63 9.17 -14.29
C ILE A 93 10.17 8.73 -14.43
N LEU A 94 9.26 9.54 -13.92
CA LEU A 94 7.84 9.31 -14.09
C LEU A 94 7.38 9.74 -15.50
N THR A 95 6.38 9.02 -16.04
CA THR A 95 5.80 9.32 -17.35
C THR A 95 5.35 10.79 -17.47
N LYS A 96 5.65 11.39 -18.60
CA LYS A 96 5.26 12.76 -18.97
C LYS A 96 4.29 12.77 -20.16
N ALA A 97 3.66 11.63 -20.47
CA ALA A 97 2.72 11.55 -21.58
C ALA A 97 1.64 12.64 -21.50
N ALA A 98 1.35 13.28 -22.63
CA ALA A 98 0.27 14.27 -22.73
C ALA A 98 -1.08 13.60 -22.42
N VAL A 99 -1.98 14.30 -21.73
CA VAL A 99 -3.25 13.74 -21.21
C VAL A 99 -4.06 13.01 -22.30
N LYS A 100 -4.13 13.57 -23.51
CA LYS A 100 -4.83 12.95 -24.65
C LYS A 100 -4.25 11.61 -25.11
N LYS A 101 -2.95 11.35 -24.84
CA LYS A 101 -2.25 10.11 -25.21
C LYS A 101 -2.10 9.12 -24.06
N GLN A 102 -2.49 9.51 -22.84
CA GLN A 102 -2.33 8.67 -21.66
C GLN A 102 -3.25 7.45 -21.69
N ILE A 103 -2.72 6.33 -21.23
CA ILE A 103 -3.47 5.16 -20.82
C ILE A 103 -3.50 5.18 -19.29
N ILE A 104 -4.68 5.09 -18.71
CA ILE A 104 -4.83 5.06 -17.25
C ILE A 104 -5.37 3.72 -16.78
N CYS A 105 -5.02 3.36 -15.54
CA CYS A 105 -5.63 2.28 -14.78
C CYS A 105 -6.46 2.91 -13.65
N SER A 106 -7.77 3.01 -13.84
CA SER A 106 -8.69 3.47 -12.79
C SER A 106 -9.06 2.30 -11.89
N VAL A 107 -9.04 2.54 -10.58
CA VAL A 107 -9.17 1.50 -9.57
C VAL A 107 -10.21 1.89 -8.53
N ASP A 108 -11.27 1.09 -8.45
CA ASP A 108 -12.20 1.11 -7.32
C ASP A 108 -11.78 0.04 -6.31
N LEU A 109 -11.56 0.47 -5.04
CA LEU A 109 -11.21 -0.43 -3.94
C LEU A 109 -12.46 -0.77 -3.14
N GLY A 110 -12.86 -2.03 -3.15
CA GLY A 110 -14.05 -2.54 -2.49
C GLY A 110 -13.77 -3.34 -1.22
N ILE A 111 -14.85 -3.68 -0.49
CA ILE A 111 -14.81 -4.60 0.66
C ILE A 111 -15.15 -6.03 0.21
N ASN A 112 -16.06 -6.16 -0.74
CA ASN A 112 -16.49 -7.47 -1.26
C ASN A 112 -15.53 -7.94 -2.35
N THR A 113 -15.33 -7.15 -3.39
CA THR A 113 -14.23 -7.29 -4.36
C THR A 113 -13.09 -6.39 -3.90
N ASP A 114 -11.88 -6.92 -3.77
CA ASP A 114 -10.75 -6.17 -3.22
C ASP A 114 -10.37 -4.96 -4.07
N ALA A 115 -10.35 -5.13 -5.40
CA ALA A 115 -10.18 -4.04 -6.35
C ALA A 115 -10.80 -4.38 -7.71
N VAL A 116 -11.40 -3.38 -8.35
CA VAL A 116 -11.81 -3.44 -9.76
C VAL A 116 -10.99 -2.44 -10.54
N CYS A 117 -10.24 -2.95 -11.53
CA CYS A 117 -9.34 -2.15 -12.34
C CYS A 117 -9.88 -2.02 -13.76
N THR A 118 -9.88 -0.82 -14.31
CA THR A 118 -10.22 -0.52 -15.70
C THR A 118 -9.09 0.20 -16.39
N ILE A 119 -8.70 -0.28 -17.56
CA ILE A 119 -7.73 0.41 -18.43
C ILE A 119 -8.52 1.24 -19.43
N MET A 120 -8.24 2.53 -19.48
CA MET A 120 -9.02 3.49 -20.26
C MET A 120 -8.12 4.51 -20.95
N ARG A 121 -8.54 4.96 -22.13
CA ARG A 121 -7.98 6.12 -22.86
C ARG A 121 -8.81 7.39 -22.62
N SER A 122 -8.27 8.52 -23.06
CA SER A 122 -8.88 9.84 -22.90
C SER A 122 -10.19 10.04 -23.69
N ASP A 123 -10.41 9.24 -24.70
CA ASP A 123 -11.64 9.20 -25.51
C ASP A 123 -12.77 8.34 -24.87
N GLY A 124 -12.50 7.77 -23.68
CA GLY A 124 -13.43 6.88 -23.00
C GLY A 124 -13.32 5.41 -23.41
N THR A 125 -12.48 5.07 -24.38
CA THR A 125 -12.29 3.68 -24.81
C THR A 125 -11.71 2.83 -23.68
N VAL A 126 -12.40 1.75 -23.33
CA VAL A 126 -11.99 0.75 -22.33
C VAL A 126 -11.17 -0.34 -23.01
N LEU A 127 -9.89 -0.42 -22.69
CA LEU A 127 -8.95 -1.39 -23.25
C LEU A 127 -8.89 -2.70 -22.44
N GLY A 128 -9.35 -2.70 -21.22
CA GLY A 128 -9.34 -3.89 -20.39
C GLY A 128 -9.95 -3.66 -19.00
N ARG A 129 -10.31 -4.79 -18.38
CA ARG A 129 -10.92 -4.83 -17.03
C ARG A 129 -10.33 -5.99 -16.26
N LYS A 130 -10.20 -5.82 -14.96
CA LYS A 130 -9.75 -6.90 -14.08
C LYS A 130 -10.40 -6.78 -12.71
N PHE A 131 -11.03 -7.85 -12.27
CA PHE A 131 -11.49 -8.03 -10.91
C PHE A 131 -10.37 -8.72 -10.12
N ILE A 132 -9.95 -8.11 -9.05
CA ILE A 132 -8.93 -8.62 -8.14
C ILE A 132 -9.62 -8.98 -6.83
N ASP A 133 -9.54 -10.23 -6.46
CA ASP A 133 -10.11 -10.74 -5.22
C ASP A 133 -9.24 -11.85 -4.63
N PHE A 134 -9.15 -11.87 -3.30
CA PHE A 134 -8.39 -12.86 -2.54
C PHE A 134 -9.29 -13.54 -1.50
N PRO A 135 -10.23 -14.39 -1.95
CA PRO A 135 -11.24 -14.99 -1.09
C PRO A 135 -10.62 -15.86 0.02
N SER A 136 -9.58 -16.63 -0.28
CA SER A 136 -8.90 -17.49 0.71
C SER A 136 -8.31 -16.69 1.87
N GLU A 137 -7.70 -15.55 1.58
CA GLU A 137 -7.14 -14.64 2.58
C GLU A 137 -8.23 -13.98 3.41
N LYS A 138 -9.33 -13.58 2.77
CA LYS A 138 -10.51 -13.02 3.45
C LYS A 138 -11.15 -14.03 4.37
N ASP A 139 -11.33 -15.27 3.93
CA ASP A 139 -11.87 -16.37 4.74
C ASP A 139 -10.96 -16.70 5.93
N ARG A 140 -9.65 -16.72 5.69
CA ARG A 140 -8.67 -16.91 6.78
C ARG A 140 -8.78 -15.78 7.80
N MET A 141 -8.87 -14.53 7.36
CA MET A 141 -9.07 -13.37 8.22
C MET A 141 -10.38 -13.48 9.01
N TYR A 142 -11.47 -13.84 8.36
CA TYR A 142 -12.77 -14.02 8.99
C TYR A 142 -12.73 -15.08 10.09
N ARG A 143 -12.11 -16.24 9.82
CA ARG A 143 -11.92 -17.31 10.81
C ARG A 143 -11.08 -16.86 12.02
N VAL A 144 -9.99 -16.12 11.78
CA VAL A 144 -9.14 -15.60 12.86
C VAL A 144 -9.92 -14.60 13.73
N LEU A 145 -10.67 -13.69 13.14
CA LEU A 145 -11.49 -12.74 13.86
C LEU A 145 -12.63 -13.40 14.63
N GLY A 146 -13.21 -14.46 14.06
CA GLY A 146 -14.22 -15.30 14.73
C GLY A 146 -13.67 -15.96 15.99
N ARG A 147 -12.46 -16.54 15.90
CA ARG A 147 -11.76 -17.13 17.06
C ARG A 147 -11.44 -16.10 18.15
N ILE A 148 -11.00 -14.88 17.75
CA ILE A 148 -10.73 -13.79 18.71
C ILE A 148 -12.02 -13.42 19.45
N ARG A 149 -13.13 -13.23 18.72
CA ARG A 149 -14.43 -12.89 19.30
C ARG A 149 -14.97 -13.95 20.24
N ARG A 150 -14.84 -15.24 19.87
CA ARG A 150 -15.23 -16.36 20.74
C ARG A 150 -14.41 -16.34 22.02
N PHE A 151 -13.11 -16.27 21.91
CA PHE A 151 -12.20 -16.25 23.04
C PHE A 151 -12.44 -15.07 23.99
N GLN A 152 -12.77 -13.89 23.47
CA GLN A 152 -13.11 -12.72 24.28
C GLN A 152 -14.45 -12.87 25.02
N ARG A 153 -15.39 -13.67 24.50
CA ARG A 153 -16.66 -13.95 25.17
C ARG A 153 -16.54 -15.00 26.26
N GLU A 154 -15.67 -16.00 26.04
CA GLU A 154 -15.47 -17.12 26.96
C GLU A 154 -14.56 -16.77 28.15
N HIS A 155 -13.76 -15.70 28.04
CA HIS A 155 -12.74 -15.35 29.01
C HIS A 155 -12.74 -13.82 29.23
N GLU A 156 -13.25 -13.36 30.35
CA GLU A 156 -13.46 -11.93 30.65
C GLU A 156 -12.17 -11.09 30.73
N SER A 157 -11.03 -11.66 31.10
CA SER A 157 -9.79 -10.92 31.40
C SER A 157 -8.57 -11.30 30.57
N VAL A 158 -8.73 -12.04 29.47
CA VAL A 158 -7.57 -12.62 28.78
C VAL A 158 -6.95 -11.69 27.75
N GLN A 159 -5.63 -11.61 27.78
CA GLN A 159 -4.84 -10.84 26.81
C GLN A 159 -4.92 -11.45 25.40
N THR A 160 -5.63 -10.80 24.51
CA THR A 160 -5.74 -11.19 23.09
C THR A 160 -4.69 -10.51 22.19
N LYS A 161 -3.68 -9.86 22.77
CA LYS A 161 -2.67 -9.05 22.05
C LYS A 161 -1.95 -9.83 20.95
N SER A 162 -1.51 -11.05 21.22
CA SER A 162 -0.83 -11.90 20.22
C SER A 162 -1.74 -12.30 19.05
N ARG A 163 -3.02 -12.61 19.34
CA ARG A 163 -4.02 -12.96 18.33
C ARG A 163 -4.36 -11.79 17.42
N TRP A 164 -4.51 -10.58 18.00
CA TRP A 164 -4.68 -9.34 17.24
C TRP A 164 -3.43 -9.00 16.41
N ALA A 165 -2.23 -9.23 16.95
CA ALA A 165 -0.99 -9.05 16.18
C ALA A 165 -0.95 -9.97 14.95
N TYR A 166 -1.41 -11.20 15.07
CA TYR A 166 -1.53 -12.13 13.94
C TYR A 166 -2.56 -11.65 12.92
N ALA A 167 -3.77 -11.25 13.34
CA ALA A 167 -4.78 -10.67 12.44
C ALA A 167 -4.25 -9.44 11.70
N LYS A 168 -3.51 -8.57 12.40
CA LYS A 168 -2.85 -7.40 11.78
C LYS A 168 -1.86 -7.79 10.70
N ARG A 169 -1.04 -8.84 10.91
CA ARG A 169 -0.10 -9.34 9.89
C ARG A 169 -0.82 -9.87 8.66
N LEU A 170 -1.87 -10.66 8.82
CA LEU A 170 -2.69 -11.14 7.71
C LEU A 170 -3.29 -9.98 6.89
N ASN A 171 -3.78 -8.95 7.57
CA ASN A 171 -4.35 -7.78 6.90
C ASN A 171 -3.29 -6.98 6.12
N ILE A 172 -2.07 -6.86 6.66
CA ILE A 172 -0.96 -6.23 5.97
C ILE A 172 -0.58 -7.04 4.72
N GLU A 173 -0.55 -8.36 4.84
CA GLU A 173 -0.23 -9.26 3.72
C GLU A 173 -1.28 -9.19 2.61
N LEU A 174 -2.57 -9.20 2.96
CA LEU A 174 -3.65 -9.00 2.00
C LEU A 174 -3.50 -7.66 1.27
N GLY A 175 -3.21 -6.57 2.00
CA GLY A 175 -2.98 -5.26 1.39
C GLY A 175 -1.78 -5.24 0.43
N ARG A 176 -0.71 -6.00 0.72
CA ARG A 176 0.44 -6.17 -0.19
C ARG A 176 0.06 -6.92 -1.45
N LYS A 177 -0.71 -8.00 -1.35
CA LYS A 177 -1.18 -8.79 -2.48
C LYS A 177 -2.07 -7.97 -3.41
N ILE A 178 -3.02 -7.21 -2.85
CA ILE A 178 -3.90 -6.34 -3.62
C ILE A 178 -3.07 -5.28 -4.36
N ALA A 179 -2.17 -4.57 -3.67
CA ALA A 179 -1.34 -3.54 -4.28
C ALA A 179 -0.45 -4.12 -5.38
N GLY A 180 0.15 -5.28 -5.16
CA GLY A 180 0.96 -5.99 -6.15
C GLY A 180 0.15 -6.38 -7.40
N ALA A 181 -1.06 -6.91 -7.22
CA ALA A 181 -1.93 -7.30 -8.32
C ALA A 181 -2.41 -6.11 -9.16
N VAL A 182 -2.78 -5.00 -8.51
CA VAL A 182 -3.16 -3.75 -9.18
C VAL A 182 -1.99 -3.21 -10.00
N THR A 183 -0.83 -3.06 -9.38
CA THR A 183 0.35 -2.48 -10.04
C THR A 183 0.85 -3.37 -11.18
N LYS A 184 0.84 -4.69 -10.98
CA LYS A 184 1.20 -5.66 -12.01
C LYS A 184 0.29 -5.52 -13.23
N TYR A 185 -1.03 -5.46 -13.02
CA TYR A 185 -1.99 -5.30 -14.11
C TYR A 185 -1.83 -3.98 -14.86
N ALA A 186 -1.65 -2.87 -14.12
CA ALA A 186 -1.40 -1.56 -14.73
C ALA A 186 -0.12 -1.57 -15.59
N LYS A 187 0.96 -2.19 -15.10
CA LYS A 187 2.23 -2.34 -15.82
C LYS A 187 2.07 -3.19 -17.09
N GLU A 188 1.40 -4.35 -16.99
CA GLU A 188 1.13 -5.26 -18.11
C GLU A 188 0.32 -4.58 -19.25
N LYS A 189 -0.49 -3.60 -18.88
CA LYS A 189 -1.32 -2.82 -19.80
C LYS A 189 -0.70 -1.45 -20.19
N HIS A 190 0.56 -1.24 -19.85
CA HIS A 190 1.30 -0.01 -20.14
C HIS A 190 0.58 1.27 -19.70
N ALA A 191 -0.04 1.22 -18.52
CA ALA A 191 -0.69 2.40 -17.96
C ALA A 191 0.33 3.45 -17.53
N ASP A 192 0.08 4.71 -17.88
CA ASP A 192 0.88 5.86 -17.47
C ASP A 192 0.56 6.32 -16.05
N VAL A 193 -0.71 6.17 -15.67
CA VAL A 193 -1.24 6.66 -14.39
C VAL A 193 -2.18 5.63 -13.78
N ILE A 194 -2.02 5.35 -12.48
CA ILE A 194 -3.04 4.64 -11.71
C ILE A 194 -3.88 5.67 -10.97
N VAL A 195 -5.19 5.59 -11.15
CA VAL A 195 -6.15 6.56 -10.60
C VAL A 195 -6.99 5.91 -9.51
N PHE A 196 -6.99 6.50 -8.33
CA PHE A 196 -7.81 6.10 -7.19
C PHE A 196 -8.81 7.19 -6.80
N GLU A 197 -9.78 6.83 -5.99
CA GLU A 197 -10.57 7.79 -5.23
C GLU A 197 -9.76 8.39 -4.08
N TYR A 198 -9.92 9.68 -3.86
CA TYR A 198 -9.48 10.34 -2.64
C TYR A 198 -10.49 10.07 -1.52
N LEU A 199 -10.09 9.29 -0.53
CA LEU A 199 -10.94 8.88 0.57
C LEU A 199 -10.47 9.55 1.87
N GLU A 200 -11.13 10.62 2.25
CA GLU A 200 -11.03 11.16 3.60
C GLU A 200 -11.94 10.37 4.54
N THR A 201 -11.36 9.58 5.41
CA THR A 201 -12.09 9.01 6.54
C THR A 201 -12.06 10.01 7.70
N LYS A 202 -12.79 11.12 7.56
CA LYS A 202 -13.06 12.04 8.68
C LYS A 202 -14.29 11.52 9.42
N GLY A 203 -14.13 11.13 10.68
CA GLY A 203 -15.23 10.75 11.55
C GLY A 203 -15.03 9.43 12.29
N LYS A 204 -15.71 9.27 13.41
CA LYS A 204 -15.76 8.03 14.19
C LYS A 204 -16.60 7.00 13.44
N ILE A 205 -15.97 5.91 13.05
CA ILE A 205 -16.68 4.76 12.47
C ILE A 205 -17.44 4.06 13.62
N SER A 206 -18.74 3.96 13.53
CA SER A 206 -19.61 3.29 14.50
C SER A 206 -20.44 2.18 13.87
N GLY A 207 -21.10 1.36 14.69
CA GLY A 207 -22.03 0.32 14.26
C GLY A 207 -21.40 -1.04 13.93
N ARG A 208 -22.25 -1.98 13.50
CA ARG A 208 -21.88 -3.41 13.25
C ARG A 208 -20.75 -3.60 12.23
N LYS A 209 -20.55 -2.66 11.31
CA LYS A 209 -19.51 -2.72 10.26
C LYS A 209 -18.18 -2.09 10.69
N LYS A 210 -18.10 -1.50 11.91
CA LYS A 210 -16.89 -0.81 12.42
C LYS A 210 -15.62 -1.63 12.26
N GLN A 211 -15.63 -2.88 12.70
CA GLN A 211 -14.46 -3.75 12.62
C GLN A 211 -14.02 -4.02 11.18
N LYS A 212 -14.96 -4.27 10.27
CA LYS A 212 -14.68 -4.52 8.84
C LYS A 212 -14.08 -3.28 8.18
N LEU A 213 -14.58 -2.10 8.51
CA LEU A 213 -14.08 -0.82 8.01
C LEU A 213 -12.72 -0.45 8.58
N HIS A 214 -12.46 -0.73 9.88
CA HIS A 214 -11.13 -0.53 10.47
C HIS A 214 -10.04 -1.43 9.89
N LEU A 215 -10.40 -2.66 9.53
CA LEU A 215 -9.49 -3.58 8.86
C LEU A 215 -9.26 -3.22 7.40
N TRP A 216 -10.17 -2.47 6.81
CA TRP A 216 -10.08 -2.09 5.41
C TRP A 216 -9.14 -0.89 5.20
N LYS A 217 -7.90 -1.18 4.94
CA LYS A 217 -6.81 -0.20 4.84
C LYS A 217 -6.64 0.38 3.44
N LYS A 218 -7.67 0.99 2.86
CA LYS A 218 -7.61 1.61 1.52
C LYS A 218 -6.39 2.50 1.33
N ARG A 219 -6.11 3.40 2.27
CA ARG A 219 -4.95 4.30 2.18
C ARG A 219 -3.61 3.56 2.17
N ASP A 220 -3.50 2.46 2.93
CA ASP A 220 -2.30 1.65 3.00
C ASP A 220 -2.06 0.94 1.66
N ILE A 221 -3.14 0.43 1.03
CA ILE A 221 -3.11 -0.16 -0.31
C ILE A 221 -2.69 0.90 -1.33
N GLN A 222 -3.31 2.09 -1.33
CA GLN A 222 -2.95 3.19 -2.23
C GLN A 222 -1.49 3.62 -2.09
N LYS A 223 -0.97 3.78 -0.86
CA LYS A 223 0.44 4.11 -0.61
C LYS A 223 1.39 3.04 -1.14
N ARG A 224 1.03 1.75 -1.00
CA ARG A 224 1.82 0.65 -1.55
C ARG A 224 1.80 0.62 -3.06
N CYS A 225 0.63 0.86 -3.66
CA CYS A 225 0.51 1.02 -5.11
C CYS A 225 1.36 2.19 -5.61
N GLU A 226 1.33 3.33 -4.91
CA GLU A 226 2.11 4.52 -5.26
C GLU A 226 3.61 4.22 -5.30
N HIS A 227 4.13 3.60 -4.23
CA HIS A 227 5.52 3.20 -4.18
C HIS A 227 5.92 2.24 -5.31
N GLN A 228 5.08 1.24 -5.60
CA GLN A 228 5.34 0.28 -6.68
C GLN A 228 5.15 0.88 -8.06
N ALA A 229 4.15 1.75 -8.26
CA ALA A 229 3.89 2.45 -9.50
C ALA A 229 5.05 3.37 -9.87
N HIS A 230 5.52 4.18 -8.91
CA HIS A 230 6.67 5.08 -9.11
C HIS A 230 7.91 4.29 -9.54
N ARG A 231 8.23 3.18 -8.90
CA ARG A 231 9.35 2.31 -9.31
C ARG A 231 9.24 1.78 -10.74
N ASN A 232 8.04 1.76 -11.31
CA ASN A 232 7.78 1.37 -12.69
C ASN A 232 7.56 2.58 -13.63
N GLY A 233 7.86 3.80 -13.20
CA GLY A 233 7.70 5.01 -13.98
C GLY A 233 6.25 5.50 -14.10
N MET A 234 5.27 4.82 -13.50
CA MET A 234 3.87 5.21 -13.52
C MET A 234 3.59 6.30 -12.48
N ARG A 235 2.67 7.21 -12.76
CA ARG A 235 2.17 8.19 -11.79
C ARG A 235 0.97 7.66 -11.02
N ILE A 236 0.71 8.24 -9.85
CA ILE A 236 -0.53 8.04 -9.10
C ILE A 236 -1.35 9.33 -9.13
N SER A 237 -2.64 9.20 -9.34
CA SER A 237 -3.59 10.29 -9.19
C SER A 237 -4.75 9.89 -8.28
N ARG A 238 -5.35 10.87 -7.61
CA ARG A 238 -6.53 10.68 -6.77
C ARG A 238 -7.59 11.68 -7.17
N ILE A 239 -8.80 11.20 -7.38
CA ILE A 239 -9.96 12.01 -7.75
C ILE A 239 -10.96 12.08 -6.61
N CYS A 240 -11.86 13.07 -6.64
CA CYS A 240 -12.94 13.19 -5.69
C CYS A 240 -13.88 11.96 -5.74
N ALA A 241 -14.15 11.34 -4.59
CA ALA A 241 -14.97 10.14 -4.47
C ALA A 241 -16.49 10.42 -4.49
N TRP A 242 -16.91 11.68 -4.55
CA TRP A 242 -18.32 12.04 -4.46
C TRP A 242 -19.13 11.46 -5.60
N ASN A 243 -20.13 10.63 -5.28
CA ASN A 243 -21.06 9.98 -6.20
C ASN A 243 -20.44 9.06 -7.30
N THR A 244 -19.17 8.66 -7.22
CA THR A 244 -18.56 7.74 -8.20
C THR A 244 -19.31 6.40 -8.30
N SER A 245 -19.79 5.89 -7.17
CA SER A 245 -20.57 4.64 -7.10
C SER A 245 -22.08 4.83 -7.11
N ARG A 246 -22.57 6.07 -7.22
CA ARG A 246 -24.01 6.39 -7.26
C ARG A 246 -24.51 6.77 -8.63
N LEU A 247 -23.60 7.09 -9.54
CA LEU A 247 -23.93 7.48 -10.91
C LEU A 247 -23.63 6.35 -11.89
N ALA A 248 -24.49 6.19 -12.88
CA ALA A 248 -24.24 5.32 -14.02
C ALA A 248 -23.09 5.88 -14.86
N TYR A 249 -22.21 5.00 -15.34
CA TYR A 249 -21.06 5.42 -16.15
C TYR A 249 -21.44 6.00 -17.52
N ASP A 250 -22.65 5.69 -18.00
CA ASP A 250 -23.19 6.12 -19.30
C ASP A 250 -23.91 7.48 -19.22
N GLY A 251 -23.88 8.14 -18.07
CA GLY A 251 -24.50 9.45 -17.87
C GLY A 251 -26.00 9.44 -17.66
N THR A 252 -26.66 8.29 -17.59
CA THR A 252 -28.12 8.18 -17.42
C THR A 252 -28.62 8.59 -16.04
N GLY A 253 -27.74 8.94 -15.09
CA GLY A 253 -28.11 9.48 -13.78
C GLY A 253 -27.81 8.52 -12.62
N ALA A 254 -28.61 8.62 -11.56
CA ALA A 254 -28.40 7.81 -10.37
C ALA A 254 -28.77 6.33 -10.60
N VAL A 255 -27.95 5.43 -10.04
CA VAL A 255 -28.21 3.98 -10.10
C VAL A 255 -28.99 3.51 -8.89
N ALA A 256 -29.94 2.59 -9.07
CA ALA A 256 -30.57 1.84 -8.01
C ALA A 256 -29.75 0.59 -7.69
N ARG A 257 -29.39 0.38 -6.43
CA ARG A 257 -28.68 -0.83 -5.99
C ARG A 257 -29.63 -1.98 -5.81
N ASP A 258 -29.26 -3.16 -6.29
CA ASP A 258 -30.01 -4.38 -6.05
C ASP A 258 -29.98 -4.74 -4.55
N GLN A 259 -31.15 -4.98 -3.96
CA GLN A 259 -31.26 -5.28 -2.54
C GLN A 259 -30.75 -6.68 -2.17
N LYS A 260 -30.83 -7.64 -3.11
CA LYS A 260 -30.38 -9.02 -2.91
C LYS A 260 -28.90 -9.18 -3.26
N ASN A 261 -28.45 -8.52 -4.31
CA ASN A 261 -27.05 -8.58 -4.75
C ASN A 261 -26.43 -7.17 -4.79
N HIS A 262 -25.76 -6.80 -3.73
CA HIS A 262 -25.12 -5.48 -3.60
C HIS A 262 -24.00 -5.18 -4.61
N SER A 263 -23.55 -6.20 -5.36
CA SER A 263 -22.58 -6.02 -6.44
C SER A 263 -23.26 -5.57 -7.76
N LEU A 264 -24.59 -5.62 -7.84
CA LEU A 264 -25.36 -5.20 -8.99
C LEU A 264 -26.08 -3.87 -8.74
N CYS A 265 -26.20 -3.11 -9.81
CA CYS A 265 -27.03 -1.92 -9.87
C CYS A 265 -27.88 -1.92 -11.15
N VAL A 266 -28.98 -1.18 -11.11
CA VAL A 266 -29.88 -0.96 -12.24
C VAL A 266 -29.80 0.51 -12.61
N PHE A 267 -29.51 0.80 -13.88
CA PHE A 267 -29.49 2.14 -14.44
C PHE A 267 -30.92 2.61 -14.74
N GLN A 268 -31.11 3.91 -14.96
CA GLN A 268 -32.43 4.43 -15.32
C GLN A 268 -33.00 3.84 -16.61
N THR A 269 -32.11 3.37 -17.50
CA THR A 269 -32.46 2.65 -18.72
C THR A 269 -32.93 1.20 -18.50
N GLY A 270 -32.95 0.73 -17.24
CA GLY A 270 -33.24 -0.69 -16.92
C GLY A 270 -32.02 -1.63 -17.07
N LYS A 271 -30.88 -1.13 -17.53
CA LYS A 271 -29.64 -1.91 -17.66
C LYS A 271 -29.12 -2.36 -16.31
N ARG A 272 -28.91 -3.67 -16.16
CA ARG A 272 -28.23 -4.24 -14.98
C ARG A 272 -26.72 -4.26 -15.21
N TYR A 273 -25.98 -3.78 -14.23
CA TYR A 273 -24.52 -3.68 -14.32
C TYR A 273 -23.82 -3.91 -12.98
N ASN A 274 -22.51 -4.24 -13.02
CA ASN A 274 -21.73 -4.36 -11.80
C ASN A 274 -21.40 -2.96 -11.25
N CYS A 275 -21.73 -2.72 -9.98
CA CYS A 275 -21.55 -1.41 -9.32
C CYS A 275 -20.09 -0.97 -9.28
N ASP A 276 -19.18 -1.88 -8.89
CA ASP A 276 -17.77 -1.56 -8.69
C ASP A 276 -17.08 -1.30 -10.05
N LEU A 277 -17.52 -2.02 -11.10
CA LEU A 277 -17.04 -1.78 -12.46
C LEU A 277 -17.53 -0.43 -13.00
N SER A 278 -18.81 -0.08 -12.78
CA SER A 278 -19.34 1.26 -13.12
C SER A 278 -18.59 2.36 -12.37
N ALA A 279 -18.30 2.15 -11.09
CA ALA A 279 -17.51 3.09 -10.29
C ALA A 279 -16.08 3.27 -10.85
N SER A 280 -15.43 2.18 -11.26
CA SER A 280 -14.09 2.26 -11.86
C SER A 280 -14.06 3.08 -13.15
N TYR A 281 -15.12 3.01 -13.98
CA TYR A 281 -15.26 3.84 -15.18
C TYR A 281 -15.44 5.31 -14.81
N ASN A 282 -16.29 5.62 -13.85
CA ASN A 282 -16.50 6.98 -13.35
C ASN A 282 -15.21 7.59 -12.79
N ILE A 283 -14.39 6.79 -12.09
CA ILE A 283 -13.08 7.20 -11.59
C ILE A 283 -12.18 7.62 -12.75
N GLY A 284 -12.12 6.82 -13.81
CA GLY A 284 -11.32 7.10 -15.00
C GLY A 284 -11.80 8.33 -15.78
N ALA A 285 -13.10 8.42 -16.02
CA ALA A 285 -13.71 9.56 -16.71
C ALA A 285 -13.45 10.88 -15.96
N ARG A 286 -13.60 10.90 -14.65
CA ARG A 286 -13.33 12.10 -13.82
C ARG A 286 -11.88 12.52 -13.84
N TYR A 287 -10.95 11.58 -13.92
CA TYR A 287 -9.55 11.91 -14.08
C TYR A 287 -9.32 12.68 -15.38
N PHE A 288 -9.81 12.15 -16.50
CA PHE A 288 -9.62 12.82 -17.80
C PHE A 288 -10.35 14.15 -17.87
N ILE A 289 -11.59 14.25 -17.40
CA ILE A 289 -12.34 15.51 -17.33
C ILE A 289 -11.52 16.55 -16.56
N ARG A 290 -11.05 16.20 -15.35
CA ARG A 290 -10.25 17.13 -14.54
C ARG A 290 -8.96 17.56 -15.24
N GLU A 291 -8.22 16.64 -15.82
CA GLU A 291 -6.93 16.95 -16.45
C GLU A 291 -7.10 17.72 -17.78
N LEU A 292 -8.17 17.45 -18.53
CA LEU A 292 -8.46 18.17 -19.78
C LEU A 292 -9.00 19.59 -19.53
N LEU A 293 -9.76 19.78 -18.44
CA LEU A 293 -10.27 21.09 -18.07
C LEU A 293 -9.23 21.96 -17.33
N LYS A 294 -8.22 21.34 -16.72
CA LYS A 294 -7.22 22.06 -15.89
C LYS A 294 -6.51 23.22 -16.62
N PRO A 295 -6.17 23.14 -17.91
CA PRO A 295 -5.56 24.25 -18.63
C PRO A 295 -6.51 25.41 -18.93
N LEU A 296 -7.84 25.22 -18.86
CA LEU A 296 -8.82 26.26 -19.15
C LEU A 296 -8.89 27.29 -18.02
N PRO A 297 -9.23 28.55 -18.30
CA PRO A 297 -9.54 29.57 -17.31
C PRO A 297 -10.63 29.08 -16.34
N VAL A 298 -10.64 29.59 -15.09
CA VAL A 298 -11.63 29.18 -14.08
C VAL A 298 -13.06 29.46 -14.54
N THR A 299 -13.26 30.50 -15.37
CA THR A 299 -14.56 30.89 -15.96
C THR A 299 -15.08 29.89 -17.00
N GLU A 300 -14.21 29.00 -17.52
CA GLU A 300 -14.55 28.03 -18.57
C GLU A 300 -14.49 26.57 -18.06
N ARG A 301 -14.26 26.36 -16.76
CA ARG A 301 -14.21 25.03 -16.10
C ARG A 301 -15.56 24.63 -15.55
#